data_04fc23e74038cd6ff429a5b18181860b
#
_entry.id   04fc23e74038cd6ff429a5b18181860b
#
_cell.length_a   1.000
_cell.length_b   1.000
_cell.length_c   1.000
_cell.angle_alpha   90.00
_cell.angle_beta   90.00
_cell.angle_gamma   90.00
#
_symmetry.space_group_name_H-M   'P 1'
#
loop_
_entity.id
_entity.type
_entity.pdbx_description
1 polymer ?
#
loop_
_entity_poly.entity_id
_entity_poly.type
_entity_poly.pdbx_seq_one_letter_code
_entity_poly.pdbx_strand_id
1 'polypeptide(L)'
;MMSVRLAAISSKPLSLDAHLAAVDDPAMGAVTTFVGRVRDHDPDAAGAVVALEYSAHPDAEAALRAIAEQAVGETDAVVAVSHRVGRLGVGDAAVVIAVAAPHRAAAFEVCRTVIETIKTGLPVWKRQLEQDGTATWLGLGG
;
A
#
# COMPACT_ATOMS: atom_id res chain seq x y z
N MET A 1 15.23 15.43 9.60
CA MET A 1 13.88 14.85 9.79
C MET A 1 13.69 13.70 8.81
N MET A 2 13.18 12.59 9.27
CA MET A 2 12.95 11.42 8.39
C MET A 2 11.70 11.65 7.54
N SER A 3 11.85 11.58 6.21
CA SER A 3 10.73 11.69 5.29
C SER A 3 9.85 10.45 5.28
N VAL A 4 10.44 9.27 5.45
CA VAL A 4 9.68 8.02 5.58
C VAL A 4 9.60 7.65 7.05
N ARG A 5 8.41 7.78 7.62
CA ARG A 5 8.15 7.54 9.03
C ARG A 5 7.83 6.08 9.34
N LEU A 6 7.32 5.38 8.34
CA LEU A 6 6.96 3.97 8.44
C LEU A 6 6.99 3.37 7.04
N ALA A 7 7.68 2.24 6.88
CA ALA A 7 7.62 1.42 5.67
C ALA A 7 7.72 -0.03 6.10
N ALA A 8 6.63 -0.77 5.97
CA ALA A 8 6.53 -2.12 6.53
C ALA A 8 5.82 -3.10 5.59
N ILE A 9 6.32 -4.33 5.60
CA ILE A 9 5.61 -5.50 5.09
C ILE A 9 5.08 -6.23 6.32
N SER A 10 3.79 -6.46 6.40
CA SER A 10 3.16 -6.98 7.62
C SER A 10 2.28 -8.19 7.34
N SER A 11 2.41 -9.22 8.18
CA SER A 11 1.51 -10.38 8.16
C SER A 11 0.25 -10.14 9.02
N LYS A 12 0.16 -8.99 9.68
CA LYS A 12 -0.97 -8.64 10.54
C LYS A 12 -1.85 -7.59 9.88
N PRO A 13 -3.12 -7.45 10.28
CA PRO A 13 -4.00 -6.40 9.76
C PRO A 13 -3.37 -5.02 9.87
N LEU A 14 -3.53 -4.22 8.82
CA LEU A 14 -3.00 -2.86 8.76
C LEU A 14 -3.92 -1.89 9.50
N SER A 15 -3.33 -0.91 10.19
CA SER A 15 -4.07 0.13 10.91
C SER A 15 -3.90 1.48 10.22
N LEU A 16 -4.99 2.04 9.71
CA LEU A 16 -5.00 3.40 9.16
C LEU A 16 -4.62 4.42 10.24
N ASP A 17 -5.15 4.27 11.45
CA ASP A 17 -4.87 5.18 12.55
C ASP A 17 -3.37 5.23 12.90
N ALA A 18 -2.69 4.09 12.88
CA ALA A 18 -1.26 4.03 13.12
C ALA A 18 -0.47 4.79 12.05
N HIS A 19 -0.90 4.73 10.80
CA HIS A 19 -0.26 5.45 9.69
C HIS A 19 -0.51 6.97 9.81
N LEU A 20 -1.72 7.37 10.15
CA LEU A 20 -2.04 8.78 10.40
C LEU A 20 -1.21 9.34 11.57
N ALA A 21 -1.08 8.58 12.64
CA ALA A 21 -0.26 8.98 13.78
C ALA A 21 1.23 9.13 13.40
N ALA A 22 1.72 8.24 12.54
CA ALA A 22 3.13 8.27 12.12
C ALA A 22 3.48 9.53 11.32
N VAL A 23 2.54 10.11 10.59
CA VAL A 23 2.76 11.34 9.79
C VAL A 23 2.27 12.60 10.49
N ASP A 24 1.83 12.48 11.74
CA ASP A 24 1.38 13.65 12.51
C ASP A 24 2.52 14.62 12.74
N ASP A 25 2.31 15.88 12.34
CA ASP A 25 3.33 16.92 12.40
C ASP A 25 2.64 18.28 12.34
N PRO A 26 2.92 19.19 13.29
CA PRO A 26 2.24 20.49 13.33
C PRO A 26 2.57 21.41 12.14
N ALA A 27 3.63 21.11 11.38
CA ALA A 27 3.98 21.88 10.18
C ALA A 27 3.20 21.46 8.93
N MET A 28 2.44 20.35 9.02
CA MET A 28 1.74 19.75 7.88
C MET A 28 0.27 20.19 7.86
N GLY A 29 -0.11 20.93 6.82
CA GLY A 29 -1.48 21.41 6.64
C GLY A 29 -2.37 20.47 5.85
N ALA A 30 -1.81 19.44 5.21
CA ALA A 30 -2.56 18.51 4.38
C ALA A 30 -2.16 17.08 4.65
N VAL A 31 -3.14 16.20 4.79
CA VAL A 31 -2.93 14.76 4.93
C VAL A 31 -3.79 14.03 3.91
N THR A 32 -3.15 13.15 3.13
CA THR A 32 -3.82 12.32 2.13
C THR A 32 -3.60 10.87 2.49
N THR A 33 -4.64 10.06 2.34
CA THR A 33 -4.55 8.63 2.60
C THR A 33 -5.02 7.85 1.38
N PHE A 34 -4.45 6.66 1.22
CA PHE A 34 -4.92 5.66 0.28
C PHE A 34 -5.02 4.33 1.01
N VAL A 35 -6.15 3.66 0.87
CA VAL A 35 -6.36 2.31 1.39
C VAL A 35 -6.78 1.43 0.24
N GLY A 36 -5.93 0.47 -0.13
CA GLY A 36 -6.28 -0.56 -1.11
C GLY A 36 -6.90 -1.74 -0.38
N ARG A 37 -8.09 -2.16 -0.83
CA ARG A 37 -8.86 -3.22 -0.18
C ARG A 37 -9.07 -4.38 -1.14
N VAL A 38 -9.23 -5.56 -0.56
CA VAL A 38 -9.64 -6.74 -1.33
C VAL A 38 -11.12 -6.60 -1.69
N ARG A 39 -11.41 -6.66 -2.99
CA ARG A 39 -12.80 -6.61 -3.48
C ARG A 39 -13.29 -8.00 -3.89
N ASP A 40 -14.59 -8.19 -3.96
CA ASP A 40 -15.23 -9.48 -4.26
C ASP A 40 -15.31 -9.79 -5.75
N HIS A 41 -14.80 -8.90 -6.59
CA HIS A 41 -14.87 -9.01 -8.05
C HIS A 41 -13.55 -8.61 -8.70
N ASP A 42 -13.17 -9.37 -9.72
CA ASP A 42 -12.04 -9.03 -10.59
C ASP A 42 -12.45 -9.36 -12.03
N PRO A 43 -12.24 -8.46 -13.01
CA PRO A 43 -12.61 -8.71 -14.42
C PRO A 43 -11.95 -9.96 -15.01
N ASP A 44 -10.77 -10.35 -14.50
CA ASP A 44 -10.03 -11.50 -14.97
C ASP A 44 -10.42 -12.80 -14.26
N ALA A 45 -11.31 -12.75 -13.28
CA ALA A 45 -11.77 -13.91 -12.54
C ALA A 45 -13.05 -14.48 -13.17
N ALA A 46 -13.14 -15.80 -13.22
CA ALA A 46 -14.32 -16.49 -13.74
C ALA A 46 -15.49 -16.46 -12.76
N GLY A 47 -15.23 -16.23 -11.46
CA GLY A 47 -16.25 -16.19 -10.41
C GLY A 47 -15.93 -15.13 -9.36
N ALA A 48 -16.70 -15.11 -8.28
CA ALA A 48 -16.48 -14.20 -7.18
C ALA A 48 -15.13 -14.49 -6.50
N VAL A 49 -14.38 -13.45 -6.21
CA VAL A 49 -13.14 -13.54 -5.43
C VAL A 49 -13.54 -13.65 -3.95
N VAL A 50 -13.01 -14.63 -3.22
CA VAL A 50 -13.28 -14.80 -1.79
C VAL A 50 -12.11 -14.38 -0.93
N ALA A 51 -10.89 -14.43 -1.47
CA ALA A 51 -9.69 -14.02 -0.76
C ALA A 51 -8.55 -13.73 -1.74
N LEU A 52 -7.58 -12.96 -1.27
CA LEU A 52 -6.28 -12.83 -1.90
C LEU A 52 -5.20 -13.34 -0.97
N GLU A 53 -4.16 -13.93 -1.53
CA GLU A 53 -3.00 -14.37 -0.78
C GLU A 53 -1.77 -13.67 -1.34
N TYR A 54 -1.10 -12.90 -0.50
CA TYR A 54 0.06 -12.12 -0.90
C TYR A 54 1.35 -12.76 -0.40
N SER A 55 2.36 -12.78 -1.26
CA SER A 55 3.72 -13.20 -0.93
C SER A 55 4.69 -12.11 -1.31
N ALA A 56 5.72 -11.91 -0.49
CA ALA A 56 6.71 -10.87 -0.70
C ALA A 56 8.12 -11.45 -0.76
N HIS A 57 8.95 -10.87 -1.65
CA HIS A 57 10.39 -11.12 -1.64
C HIS A 57 10.99 -10.63 -0.32
N PRO A 58 12.06 -11.27 0.21
CA PRO A 58 12.72 -10.80 1.44
C PRO A 58 13.16 -9.33 1.41
N ASP A 59 13.46 -8.78 0.22
CA ASP A 59 13.87 -7.39 0.06
C ASP A 59 12.69 -6.42 -0.14
N ALA A 60 11.44 -6.89 -0.05
CA ALA A 60 10.27 -6.05 -0.34
C ALA A 60 10.15 -4.86 0.61
N GLU A 61 10.48 -5.02 1.89
CA GLU A 61 10.39 -3.91 2.84
C GLU A 61 11.40 -2.81 2.52
N ALA A 62 12.63 -3.17 2.18
CA ALA A 62 13.65 -2.20 1.74
C ALA A 62 13.23 -1.52 0.42
N ALA A 63 12.64 -2.28 -0.51
CA ALA A 63 12.11 -1.74 -1.76
C ALA A 63 10.97 -0.77 -1.51
N LEU A 64 10.07 -1.08 -0.59
CA LEU A 64 8.96 -0.21 -0.21
C LEU A 64 9.46 1.12 0.35
N ARG A 65 10.45 1.08 1.22
CA ARG A 65 11.08 2.29 1.78
C ARG A 65 11.70 3.14 0.68
N ALA A 66 12.43 2.52 -0.25
CA ALA A 66 13.03 3.23 -1.38
C ALA A 66 11.98 3.89 -2.28
N ILE A 67 10.87 3.21 -2.53
CA ILE A 67 9.73 3.75 -3.28
C ILE A 67 9.20 5.02 -2.59
N ALA A 68 9.00 4.95 -1.27
CA ALA A 68 8.50 6.10 -0.51
C ALA A 68 9.49 7.25 -0.51
N GLU A 69 10.77 6.99 -0.32
CA GLU A 69 11.82 8.02 -0.33
C GLU A 69 11.91 8.72 -1.70
N GLN A 70 11.84 7.95 -2.79
CA GLN A 70 11.84 8.51 -4.14
C GLN A 70 10.59 9.36 -4.40
N ALA A 71 9.43 8.91 -3.94
CA ALA A 71 8.19 9.65 -4.13
C ALA A 71 8.21 11.00 -3.41
N VAL A 72 8.77 11.04 -2.21
CA VAL A 72 8.96 12.30 -1.47
C VAL A 72 9.87 13.24 -2.24
N GLY A 73 10.99 12.73 -2.77
CA GLY A 73 11.95 13.53 -3.54
C GLY A 73 12.39 14.76 -2.75
N GLU A 74 12.27 15.93 -3.38
CA GLU A 74 12.64 17.21 -2.77
C GLU A 74 11.47 17.91 -2.07
N THR A 75 10.29 17.29 -1.99
CA THR A 75 9.16 17.87 -1.27
C THR A 75 9.38 17.80 0.24
N ASP A 76 8.58 18.57 0.97
CA ASP A 76 8.58 18.52 2.44
C ASP A 76 7.61 17.48 2.99
N ALA A 77 7.15 16.55 2.15
CA ALA A 77 6.19 15.53 2.55
C ALA A 77 6.84 14.48 3.46
N VAL A 78 6.01 13.86 4.30
CA VAL A 78 6.36 12.68 5.09
C VAL A 78 5.39 11.56 4.77
N VAL A 79 5.86 10.32 4.79
CA VAL A 79 5.12 9.14 4.33
C VAL A 79 5.14 8.04 5.38
N ALA A 80 4.00 7.40 5.54
CA ALA A 80 3.87 6.12 6.23
C ALA A 80 3.16 5.16 5.26
N VAL A 81 3.76 4.00 5.02
CA VAL A 81 3.22 3.03 4.07
C VAL A 81 3.45 1.61 4.58
N SER A 82 2.45 0.76 4.43
CA SER A 82 2.56 -0.66 4.72
C SER A 82 1.82 -1.48 3.67
N HIS A 83 2.37 -2.64 3.36
CA HIS A 83 1.71 -3.64 2.51
C HIS A 83 1.55 -4.92 3.32
N ARG A 84 0.35 -5.50 3.27
CA ARG A 84 0.06 -6.75 3.97
C ARG A 84 0.47 -7.94 3.12
N VAL A 85 0.90 -9.01 3.78
CA VAL A 85 1.14 -10.33 3.18
C VAL A 85 0.31 -11.39 3.91
N GLY A 86 0.20 -12.56 3.32
CA GLY A 86 -0.63 -13.64 3.81
C GLY A 86 -2.01 -13.62 3.19
N ARG A 87 -2.94 -14.30 3.83
CA ARG A 87 -4.32 -14.43 3.33
C ARG A 87 -5.18 -13.28 3.82
N LEU A 88 -5.82 -12.58 2.89
CA LEU A 88 -6.73 -11.49 3.15
C LEU A 88 -8.12 -11.85 2.61
N GLY A 89 -9.14 -11.57 3.41
CA GLY A 89 -10.52 -11.69 2.97
C GLY A 89 -11.02 -10.42 2.30
N VAL A 90 -12.17 -10.53 1.64
CA VAL A 90 -12.84 -9.39 1.03
C VAL A 90 -13.05 -8.29 2.07
N GLY A 91 -12.71 -7.06 1.72
CA GLY A 91 -12.80 -5.90 2.61
C GLY A 91 -11.55 -5.61 3.43
N ASP A 92 -10.61 -6.55 3.52
CA ASP A 92 -9.36 -6.32 4.25
C ASP A 92 -8.48 -5.32 3.50
N ALA A 93 -7.73 -4.51 4.25
CA ALA A 93 -6.76 -3.60 3.67
C ALA A 93 -5.49 -4.34 3.27
N ALA A 94 -5.13 -4.25 2.00
CA ALA A 94 -3.89 -4.82 1.47
C ALA A 94 -2.74 -3.83 1.52
N VAL A 95 -3.02 -2.55 1.36
CA VAL A 95 -2.05 -1.48 1.43
C VAL A 95 -2.67 -0.27 2.10
N VAL A 96 -1.88 0.39 2.94
CA VAL A 96 -2.27 1.65 3.58
C VAL A 96 -1.13 2.64 3.38
N ILE A 97 -1.47 3.83 2.90
CA ILE A 97 -0.53 4.92 2.69
C ILE A 97 -1.10 6.16 3.37
N ALA A 98 -0.29 6.84 4.16
CA ALA A 98 -0.60 8.17 4.68
C ALA A 98 0.54 9.11 4.29
N VAL A 99 0.20 10.26 3.75
CA VAL A 99 1.14 11.28 3.36
C VAL A 99 0.72 12.60 3.96
N ALA A 100 1.62 13.25 4.69
CA ALA A 100 1.41 14.60 5.16
C ALA A 100 2.37 15.55 4.46
N ALA A 101 1.89 16.75 4.13
CA ALA A 101 2.68 17.79 3.49
C ALA A 101 2.19 19.16 3.95
N PRO A 102 3.02 20.23 3.82
CA PRO A 102 2.55 21.56 4.16
C PRO A 102 1.29 21.97 3.38
N HIS A 103 1.18 21.56 2.10
CA HIS A 103 0.08 21.90 1.22
C HIS A 103 -0.44 20.67 0.46
N ARG A 104 -1.69 20.75 0.01
CA ARG A 104 -2.41 19.62 -0.59
C ARG A 104 -1.81 19.06 -1.89
N ALA A 105 -1.22 19.90 -2.73
CA ALA A 105 -0.68 19.43 -4.01
C ALA A 105 0.37 18.34 -3.81
N ALA A 106 1.37 18.60 -2.96
CA ALA A 106 2.41 17.62 -2.66
C ALA A 106 1.83 16.38 -1.97
N ALA A 107 0.84 16.55 -1.06
CA ALA A 107 0.21 15.42 -0.40
C ALA A 107 -0.44 14.47 -1.41
N PHE A 108 -1.22 14.98 -2.36
CA PHE A 108 -1.85 14.18 -3.41
C PHE A 108 -0.83 13.54 -4.34
N GLU A 109 0.15 14.31 -4.81
CA GLU A 109 1.14 13.83 -5.77
C GLU A 109 2.02 12.73 -5.19
N VAL A 110 2.51 12.91 -3.97
CA VAL A 110 3.35 11.91 -3.31
C VAL A 110 2.55 10.63 -3.05
N CYS A 111 1.34 10.75 -2.54
CA CYS A 111 0.49 9.59 -2.28
C CYS A 111 0.23 8.80 -3.58
N ARG A 112 -0.12 9.48 -4.65
CA ARG A 112 -0.33 8.83 -5.96
C ARG A 112 0.92 8.15 -6.46
N THR A 113 2.07 8.82 -6.39
CA THR A 113 3.34 8.27 -6.84
C THR A 113 3.69 6.99 -6.07
N VAL A 114 3.47 6.98 -4.75
CA VAL A 114 3.74 5.81 -3.93
C VAL A 114 2.90 4.62 -4.41
N ILE A 115 1.59 4.78 -4.53
CA ILE A 115 0.74 3.64 -4.94
C ILE A 115 1.01 3.19 -6.36
N GLU A 116 1.19 4.10 -7.30
CA GLU A 116 1.49 3.73 -8.69
C GLU A 116 2.83 2.99 -8.79
N THR A 117 3.84 3.41 -8.05
CA THR A 117 5.16 2.76 -8.06
C THR A 117 5.12 1.39 -7.36
N ILE A 118 4.34 1.26 -6.29
CA ILE A 118 4.09 -0.05 -5.66
C ILE A 118 3.54 -1.04 -6.68
N LYS A 119 2.55 -0.62 -7.46
CA LYS A 119 1.88 -1.48 -8.46
C LYS A 119 2.81 -1.98 -9.54
N THR A 120 3.87 -1.25 -9.86
CA THR A 120 4.79 -1.62 -10.95
C THR A 120 6.14 -2.12 -10.47
N GLY A 121 6.57 -1.83 -9.25
CA GLY A 121 7.94 -2.07 -8.80
C GLY A 121 8.12 -2.82 -7.50
N LEU A 122 7.09 -2.96 -6.68
CA LEU A 122 7.24 -3.69 -5.41
C LEU A 122 7.25 -5.19 -5.68
N PRO A 123 8.27 -5.94 -5.19
CA PRO A 123 8.36 -7.39 -5.42
C PRO A 123 7.42 -8.15 -4.47
N VAL A 124 6.14 -8.05 -4.77
CA VAL A 124 5.03 -8.73 -4.08
C VAL A 124 4.14 -9.36 -5.14
N TRP A 125 3.68 -10.57 -4.89
CA TRP A 125 2.78 -11.31 -5.78
C TRP A 125 1.49 -11.64 -5.05
N LYS A 126 0.39 -11.73 -5.79
CA LYS A 126 -0.88 -12.13 -5.23
C LYS A 126 -1.43 -13.37 -5.92
N ARG A 127 -2.03 -14.25 -5.14
CA ARG A 127 -2.81 -15.38 -5.62
C ARG A 127 -4.28 -15.11 -5.32
N GLN A 128 -5.09 -15.11 -6.36
CA GLN A 128 -6.52 -14.88 -6.26
C GLN A 128 -7.23 -16.20 -5.98
N LEU A 129 -8.05 -16.23 -4.93
CA LEU A 129 -8.84 -17.39 -4.57
C LEU A 129 -10.29 -17.10 -4.91
N GLU A 130 -10.88 -17.94 -5.76
CA GLU A 130 -12.26 -17.80 -6.21
C GLU A 130 -13.19 -18.72 -5.44
N GLN A 131 -14.48 -18.45 -5.52
CA GLN A 131 -15.52 -19.20 -4.81
C GLN A 131 -15.53 -20.69 -5.15
N ASP A 132 -15.15 -21.08 -6.38
CA ASP A 132 -15.09 -22.46 -6.84
C ASP A 132 -13.80 -23.21 -6.45
N GLY A 133 -12.90 -22.55 -5.72
CA GLY A 133 -11.61 -23.10 -5.33
C GLY A 133 -10.48 -22.83 -6.32
N THR A 134 -10.75 -22.19 -7.45
CA THR A 134 -9.72 -21.81 -8.42
C THR A 134 -8.76 -20.81 -7.80
N ALA A 135 -7.46 -20.98 -8.08
CA ALA A 135 -6.42 -20.07 -7.63
C ALA A 135 -5.58 -19.60 -8.84
N THR A 136 -5.34 -18.30 -8.91
CA THR A 136 -4.59 -17.69 -10.02
C THR A 136 -3.57 -16.71 -9.48
N TRP A 137 -2.31 -16.87 -9.90
CA TRP A 137 -1.23 -15.95 -9.54
C TRP A 137 -1.27 -14.71 -10.44
N LEU A 138 -1.20 -13.53 -9.84
CA LEU A 138 -1.19 -12.25 -10.53
C LEU A 138 -0.08 -11.37 -10.00
N GLY A 139 0.44 -10.48 -10.85
CA GLY A 139 1.27 -9.36 -10.40
C GLY A 139 0.40 -8.25 -9.80
N LEU A 140 1.00 -7.32 -9.06
CA LEU A 140 0.27 -6.23 -8.40
C LEU A 140 -0.38 -5.26 -9.39
N GLY A 141 0.17 -5.12 -10.59
CA GLY A 141 -0.37 -4.21 -11.60
C GLY A 141 -1.60 -4.74 -12.34
N GLY A 142 -1.91 -6.02 -12.12
CA GLY A 142 -3.02 -6.70 -12.80
C GLY A 142 -4.40 -6.40 -12.23
#